data_027cc032aa7688826b318986b5153f90
#
_entry.id   027cc032aa7688826b318986b5153f90
#
_cell.length_a   1.000
_cell.length_b   1.000
_cell.length_c   1.000
_cell.angle_alpha   90.00
_cell.angle_beta   90.00
_cell.angle_gamma   90.00
#
_symmetry.space_group_name_H-M   'P 1'
#
loop_
_entity.id
_entity.type
_entity.pdbx_description
1 polymer ?
#
loop_
_entity_poly.entity_id
_entity_poly.type
_entity_poly.pdbx_seq_one_letter_code
_entity_poly.pdbx_strand_id
1 'polypeptide(L)'
;MHPFWTDILTPGIPLVDKAVRTVVVYVFLLLGLRLAGKRELGQLNPFDLVVLLVLSNTVQNAIIGNDNSLLGGLFSAALLLVLNYVVVRFLFLHPRLDRLAEGREVILIENGKLLENRLRRELITRSELASAARKQGIDDLRTVDCARLEVGGTLTFAIKHPTGEEGWHDQITQRMDRLEGKIERVLEELRARRDGA
;
A
#
# COMPACT_ATOMS: atom_id res chain seq x y z
N MET A 1 -5.06 52.44 0.09
CA MET A 1 -5.01 51.00 -0.24
C MET A 1 -6.14 50.33 0.49
N HIS A 2 -6.99 49.51 -0.19
CA HIS A 2 -8.11 48.87 0.47
C HIS A 2 -7.61 47.90 1.57
N PRO A 3 -8.20 47.91 2.75
CA PRO A 3 -7.79 46.99 3.87
C PRO A 3 -7.80 45.54 3.47
N PHE A 4 -8.58 45.15 2.48
CA PHE A 4 -8.67 43.81 1.93
C PHE A 4 -7.30 43.22 1.46
N TRP A 5 -6.49 44.02 0.77
CA TRP A 5 -5.19 43.55 0.28
C TRP A 5 -4.14 43.43 1.38
N THR A 6 -4.22 44.25 2.43
CA THR A 6 -3.32 44.17 3.56
C THR A 6 -3.59 42.88 4.38
N ASP A 7 -4.86 42.53 4.59
CA ASP A 7 -5.25 41.34 5.35
C ASP A 7 -4.87 40.04 4.62
N ILE A 8 -4.91 40.02 3.29
CA ILE A 8 -4.51 38.86 2.48
C ILE A 8 -3.00 38.70 2.40
N LEU A 9 -2.25 39.81 2.27
CA LEU A 9 -0.84 39.81 1.93
C LEU A 9 0.10 39.96 3.14
N THR A 10 -0.41 40.40 4.31
CA THR A 10 0.42 40.54 5.51
C THR A 10 0.25 39.34 6.44
N PRO A 11 1.31 38.55 6.66
CA PRO A 11 1.26 37.46 7.63
C PRO A 11 0.96 38.01 9.04
N GLY A 12 -0.01 37.40 9.74
CA GLY A 12 -0.38 37.78 11.10
C GLY A 12 0.65 37.35 12.16
N ILE A 13 1.56 36.44 11.80
CA ILE A 13 2.70 36.00 12.64
C ILE A 13 3.98 36.01 11.80
N PRO A 14 5.16 36.17 12.44
CA PRO A 14 6.44 36.11 11.75
C PRO A 14 6.62 34.79 10.98
N LEU A 15 7.14 34.86 9.77
CA LEU A 15 7.38 33.68 8.92
C LEU A 15 8.33 32.66 9.59
N VAL A 16 9.27 33.13 10.44
CA VAL A 16 10.17 32.26 11.20
C VAL A 16 9.40 31.43 12.21
N ASP A 17 8.48 32.04 12.96
CA ASP A 17 7.62 31.32 13.92
C ASP A 17 6.77 30.28 13.20
N LYS A 18 6.19 30.64 12.07
CA LYS A 18 5.42 29.73 11.21
C LYS A 18 6.28 28.58 10.70
N ALA A 19 7.52 28.84 10.29
CA ALA A 19 8.45 27.81 9.85
C ALA A 19 8.76 26.80 10.97
N VAL A 20 9.07 27.30 12.17
CA VAL A 20 9.35 26.44 13.34
C VAL A 20 8.14 25.55 13.66
N ARG A 21 6.93 26.12 13.73
CA ARG A 21 5.66 25.37 13.95
C ARG A 21 5.47 24.27 12.91
N THR A 22 5.63 24.61 11.63
CA THR A 22 5.48 23.68 10.50
C THR A 22 6.49 22.53 10.62
N VAL A 23 7.76 22.80 10.91
CA VAL A 23 8.79 21.77 11.08
C VAL A 23 8.47 20.86 12.26
N VAL A 24 8.13 21.43 13.42
CA VAL A 24 7.81 20.65 14.64
C VAL A 24 6.62 19.74 14.41
N VAL A 25 5.54 20.26 13.82
CA VAL A 25 4.34 19.48 13.51
C VAL A 25 4.64 18.39 12.49
N TYR A 26 5.41 18.71 11.45
CA TYR A 26 5.80 17.72 10.43
C TYR A 26 6.59 16.56 11.04
N VAL A 27 7.60 16.85 11.86
CA VAL A 27 8.40 15.83 12.54
C VAL A 27 7.53 15.00 13.50
N PHE A 28 6.64 15.67 14.26
CA PHE A 28 5.70 14.99 15.16
C PHE A 28 4.80 14.02 14.39
N LEU A 29 4.24 14.44 13.26
CA LEU A 29 3.38 13.58 12.41
C LEU A 29 4.16 12.41 11.83
N LEU A 30 5.39 12.65 11.32
CA LEU A 30 6.24 11.58 10.82
C LEU A 30 6.49 10.51 11.88
N LEU A 31 6.86 10.93 13.09
CA LEU A 31 7.12 10.01 14.19
C LEU A 31 5.83 9.31 14.66
N GLY A 32 4.74 10.05 14.76
CA GLY A 32 3.42 9.53 15.15
C GLY A 32 2.91 8.46 14.19
N LEU A 33 2.89 8.75 12.89
CA LEU A 33 2.48 7.79 11.86
C LEU A 33 3.41 6.57 11.81
N ARG A 34 4.70 6.78 12.03
CA ARG A 34 5.64 5.67 12.14
C ARG A 34 5.34 4.74 13.31
N LEU A 35 4.98 5.30 14.49
CA LEU A 35 4.63 4.53 15.68
C LEU A 35 3.28 3.82 15.54
N ALA A 36 2.35 4.39 14.78
CA ALA A 36 1.06 3.80 14.46
C ALA A 36 1.17 2.51 13.63
N GLY A 37 2.29 2.32 12.90
CA GLY A 37 2.65 1.08 12.23
C GLY A 37 2.35 1.07 10.73
N LYS A 38 2.77 0.00 10.04
CA LYS A 38 2.70 -0.14 8.58
C LYS A 38 1.29 -0.31 8.03
N ARG A 39 0.35 -0.77 8.86
CA ARG A 39 -1.03 -1.06 8.48
C ARG A 39 -1.79 0.18 8.04
N GLU A 40 -1.48 1.32 8.65
CA GLU A 40 -2.18 2.59 8.46
C GLU A 40 -2.12 3.11 7.01
N LEU A 41 -1.08 2.76 6.26
CA LEU A 41 -0.83 3.31 4.94
C LEU A 41 -1.34 2.43 3.78
N GLY A 42 -1.41 1.11 3.97
CA GLY A 42 -1.74 0.16 2.90
C GLY A 42 -3.20 -0.29 2.83
N GLN A 43 -3.90 -0.30 3.96
CA GLN A 43 -5.30 -0.72 4.06
C GLN A 43 -6.07 0.16 5.06
N LEU A 44 -6.37 1.39 4.63
CA LEU A 44 -7.13 2.34 5.45
C LEU A 44 -8.51 1.77 5.80
N ASN A 45 -8.74 1.60 7.09
CA ASN A 45 -10.04 1.30 7.66
C ASN A 45 -10.83 2.63 7.83
N PRO A 46 -12.17 2.65 7.80
CA PRO A 46 -12.96 3.84 8.11
C PRO A 46 -12.57 4.54 9.42
N PHE A 47 -12.17 3.80 10.45
CA PHE A 47 -11.68 4.38 11.71
C PHE A 47 -10.36 5.12 11.55
N ASP A 48 -9.45 4.61 10.72
CA ASP A 48 -8.15 5.24 10.44
C ASP A 48 -8.37 6.58 9.70
N LEU A 49 -9.33 6.61 8.76
CA LEU A 49 -9.72 7.85 8.08
C LEU A 49 -10.24 8.91 9.06
N VAL A 50 -11.08 8.51 10.04
CA VAL A 50 -11.57 9.42 11.08
C VAL A 50 -10.42 9.97 11.90
N VAL A 51 -9.48 9.12 12.31
CA VAL A 51 -8.30 9.54 13.09
C VAL A 51 -7.46 10.51 12.27
N LEU A 52 -7.19 10.22 10.99
CA LEU A 52 -6.42 11.12 10.10
C LEU A 52 -7.11 12.47 9.90
N LEU A 53 -8.44 12.49 9.74
CA LEU A 53 -9.20 13.73 9.58
C LEU A 53 -9.17 14.57 10.86
N VAL A 54 -9.36 13.95 12.02
CA VAL A 54 -9.30 14.64 13.34
C VAL A 54 -7.88 15.15 13.57
N LEU A 55 -6.86 14.32 13.31
CA LEU A 55 -5.46 14.71 13.45
C LEU A 55 -5.12 15.89 12.53
N SER A 56 -5.53 15.85 11.27
CA SER A 56 -5.33 16.94 10.30
C SER A 56 -5.93 18.25 10.79
N ASN A 57 -7.18 18.21 11.28
CA ASN A 57 -7.83 19.40 11.85
C ASN A 57 -7.13 19.91 13.12
N THR A 58 -6.67 18.98 13.97
CA THR A 58 -5.96 19.32 15.22
C THR A 58 -4.64 20.04 14.95
N VAL A 59 -3.85 19.54 13.99
CA VAL A 59 -2.54 20.12 13.67
C VAL A 59 -2.64 21.36 12.81
N GLN A 60 -3.73 21.56 12.08
CA GLN A 60 -3.96 22.73 11.26
C GLN A 60 -3.79 24.02 12.06
N ASN A 61 -4.43 24.09 13.23
CA ASN A 61 -4.34 25.26 14.10
C ASN A 61 -2.92 25.46 14.67
N ALA A 62 -2.17 24.40 14.90
CA ALA A 62 -0.79 24.48 15.37
C ALA A 62 0.15 25.08 14.29
N ILE A 63 -0.08 24.77 13.00
CA ILE A 63 0.70 25.29 11.88
C ILE A 63 0.30 26.72 11.56
N ILE A 64 -1.00 26.99 11.41
CA ILE A 64 -1.51 28.29 10.99
C ILE A 64 -1.37 29.32 12.10
N GLY A 65 -1.60 28.93 13.37
CA GLY A 65 -1.69 29.86 14.48
C GLY A 65 -2.83 30.86 14.29
N ASN A 66 -2.62 32.11 14.65
CA ASN A 66 -3.59 33.19 14.47
C ASN A 66 -3.43 33.94 13.12
N ASP A 67 -2.89 33.25 12.10
CA ASP A 67 -2.63 33.85 10.80
C ASP A 67 -3.56 33.26 9.72
N ASN A 68 -4.49 34.07 9.27
CA ASN A 68 -5.43 33.73 8.17
C ASN A 68 -5.00 34.35 6.83
N SER A 69 -3.75 34.88 6.73
CA SER A 69 -3.28 35.45 5.47
C SER A 69 -3.00 34.37 4.41
N LEU A 70 -3.26 34.72 3.16
CA LEU A 70 -2.98 33.86 2.02
C LEU A 70 -1.48 33.55 1.92
N LEU A 71 -0.63 34.57 2.11
CA LEU A 71 0.83 34.39 2.07
C LEU A 71 1.33 33.45 3.16
N GLY A 72 0.80 33.56 4.37
CA GLY A 72 1.16 32.67 5.47
C GLY A 72 0.72 31.22 5.21
N GLY A 73 -0.44 31.00 4.62
CA GLY A 73 -0.93 29.68 4.21
C GLY A 73 -0.06 29.06 3.11
N LEU A 74 0.20 29.82 2.03
CA LEU A 74 1.06 29.38 0.92
C LEU A 74 2.50 29.07 1.37
N PHE A 75 3.05 29.91 2.26
CA PHE A 75 4.38 29.68 2.82
C PHE A 75 4.45 28.37 3.59
N SER A 76 3.47 28.09 4.48
CA SER A 76 3.43 26.83 5.24
C SER A 76 3.28 25.60 4.33
N ALA A 77 2.42 25.70 3.31
CA ALA A 77 2.23 24.62 2.34
C ALA A 77 3.51 24.36 1.52
N ALA A 78 4.16 25.41 1.01
CA ALA A 78 5.41 25.30 0.29
C ALA A 78 6.53 24.70 1.17
N LEU A 79 6.61 25.13 2.42
CA LEU A 79 7.59 24.61 3.37
C LEU A 79 7.36 23.13 3.67
N LEU A 80 6.10 22.69 3.85
CA LEU A 80 5.76 21.27 4.03
C LEU A 80 6.21 20.43 2.83
N LEU A 81 5.97 20.90 1.61
CA LEU A 81 6.42 20.20 0.40
C LEU A 81 7.94 20.10 0.31
N VAL A 82 8.65 21.18 0.65
CA VAL A 82 10.12 21.20 0.68
C VAL A 82 10.63 20.24 1.75
N LEU A 83 10.08 20.29 2.96
CA LEU A 83 10.46 19.36 4.06
C LEU A 83 10.25 17.91 3.65
N ASN A 84 9.09 17.58 3.09
CA ASN A 84 8.81 16.24 2.59
C ASN A 84 9.82 15.80 1.52
N TYR A 85 10.09 16.66 0.55
CA TYR A 85 11.09 16.37 -0.48
C TYR A 85 12.48 16.14 0.11
N VAL A 86 12.91 16.98 1.06
CA VAL A 86 14.22 16.86 1.73
C VAL A 86 14.30 15.53 2.51
N VAL A 87 13.26 15.18 3.25
CA VAL A 87 13.23 13.93 4.04
C VAL A 87 13.27 12.71 3.11
N VAL A 88 12.42 12.67 2.07
CA VAL A 88 12.42 11.57 1.11
C VAL A 88 13.78 11.46 0.40
N ARG A 89 14.34 12.59 -0.03
CA ARG A 89 15.67 12.63 -0.66
C ARG A 89 16.78 12.17 0.28
N PHE A 90 16.71 12.57 1.54
CA PHE A 90 17.68 12.16 2.55
C PHE A 90 17.60 10.65 2.82
N LEU A 91 16.40 10.09 2.98
CA LEU A 91 16.19 8.65 3.16
C LEU A 91 16.70 7.86 1.94
N PHE A 92 16.39 8.33 0.74
CA PHE A 92 16.87 7.70 -0.50
C PHE A 92 18.41 7.62 -0.58
N LEU A 93 19.10 8.65 -0.10
CA LEU A 93 20.58 8.69 -0.06
C LEU A 93 21.17 7.82 1.06
N HIS A 94 20.37 7.44 2.05
CA HIS A 94 20.82 6.68 3.21
C HIS A 94 20.02 5.37 3.40
N PRO A 95 20.28 4.30 2.60
CA PRO A 95 19.48 3.06 2.62
C PRO A 95 19.43 2.35 3.98
N ARG A 96 20.35 2.67 4.90
CA ARG A 96 20.31 2.12 6.28
C ARG A 96 19.24 2.81 7.12
N LEU A 97 19.07 4.11 6.95
CA LEU A 97 18.03 4.89 7.62
C LEU A 97 16.65 4.63 6.98
N ASP A 98 16.62 4.44 5.69
CA ASP A 98 15.42 4.07 4.94
C ASP A 98 14.83 2.75 5.48
N ARG A 99 15.65 1.70 5.60
CA ARG A 99 15.26 0.43 6.24
C ARG A 99 14.81 0.58 7.69
N LEU A 100 15.38 1.53 8.40
CA LEU A 100 14.94 1.86 9.75
C LEU A 100 13.64 2.69 9.71
N ALA A 101 13.46 3.56 8.74
CA ALA A 101 12.28 4.41 8.55
C ALA A 101 11.07 3.62 8.03
N GLU A 102 11.22 2.82 7.00
CA GLU A 102 10.14 2.06 6.38
C GLU A 102 9.90 0.69 7.03
N GLY A 103 10.89 0.16 7.76
CA GLY A 103 10.86 -1.16 8.39
C GLY A 103 11.20 -2.29 7.39
N ARG A 104 10.84 -3.53 7.73
CA ARG A 104 11.09 -4.73 6.90
C ARG A 104 9.77 -5.40 6.55
N GLU A 105 9.72 -6.08 5.42
CA GLU A 105 8.63 -7.00 5.10
C GLU A 105 8.43 -8.02 6.23
N VAL A 106 7.20 -8.39 6.50
CA VAL A 106 6.86 -9.39 7.51
C VAL A 106 6.12 -10.54 6.84
N ILE A 107 6.71 -11.74 6.90
CA ILE A 107 6.07 -12.95 6.39
C ILE A 107 4.97 -13.37 7.37
N LEU A 108 3.74 -13.51 6.88
CA LEU A 108 2.56 -13.90 7.65
C LEU A 108 2.15 -15.35 7.40
N ILE A 109 2.39 -15.85 6.19
CA ILE A 109 2.26 -17.26 5.80
C ILE A 109 3.61 -17.69 5.22
N GLU A 110 4.11 -18.85 5.63
CA GLU A 110 5.35 -19.44 5.16
C GLU A 110 5.15 -20.94 4.94
N ASN A 111 5.45 -21.42 3.71
CA ASN A 111 5.22 -22.80 3.28
C ASN A 111 3.77 -23.29 3.56
N GLY A 112 2.80 -22.42 3.35
CA GLY A 112 1.39 -22.72 3.62
C GLY A 112 0.98 -22.73 5.08
N LYS A 113 1.86 -22.35 6.00
CA LYS A 113 1.59 -22.29 7.44
C LYS A 113 1.39 -20.85 7.89
N LEU A 114 0.27 -20.59 8.56
CA LEU A 114 -0.05 -19.30 9.14
C LEU A 114 0.80 -19.01 10.38
N LEU A 115 1.48 -17.88 10.42
CA LEU A 115 2.35 -17.48 11.52
C LEU A 115 1.59 -16.55 12.48
N GLU A 116 0.79 -17.15 13.37
CA GLU A 116 -0.09 -16.47 14.33
C GLU A 116 0.59 -15.35 15.13
N ASN A 117 1.81 -15.60 15.61
CA ASN A 117 2.56 -14.65 16.42
C ASN A 117 2.92 -13.38 15.61
N ARG A 118 3.19 -13.55 14.32
CA ARG A 118 3.48 -12.42 13.41
C ARG A 118 2.21 -11.65 13.08
N LEU A 119 1.08 -12.32 12.83
CA LEU A 119 -0.21 -11.67 12.64
C LEU A 119 -0.59 -10.81 13.85
N ARG A 120 -0.48 -11.35 15.07
CA ARG A 120 -0.78 -10.61 16.30
C ARG A 120 0.10 -9.39 16.47
N ARG A 121 1.40 -9.51 16.14
CA ARG A 121 2.36 -8.41 16.25
C ARG A 121 2.03 -7.27 15.29
N GLU A 122 1.57 -7.59 14.09
CA GLU A 122 1.17 -6.62 13.09
C GLU A 122 -0.32 -6.24 13.18
N LEU A 123 -1.02 -6.69 14.25
CA LEU A 123 -2.45 -6.42 14.51
C LEU A 123 -3.37 -6.81 13.34
N ILE A 124 -3.01 -7.85 12.60
CA ILE A 124 -3.80 -8.37 11.47
C ILE A 124 -4.58 -9.58 11.94
N THR A 125 -5.89 -9.57 11.70
CA THR A 125 -6.76 -10.72 11.96
C THR A 125 -6.73 -11.72 10.81
N ARG A 126 -7.07 -12.98 11.09
CA ARG A 126 -7.22 -14.00 10.03
C ARG A 126 -8.28 -13.60 9.00
N SER A 127 -9.36 -12.95 9.44
CA SER A 127 -10.44 -12.49 8.56
C SER A 127 -9.98 -11.38 7.61
N GLU A 128 -9.16 -10.45 8.09
CA GLU A 128 -8.55 -9.40 7.26
C GLU A 128 -7.59 -10.00 6.23
N LEU A 129 -6.73 -10.93 6.65
CA LEU A 129 -5.82 -11.63 5.74
C LEU A 129 -6.61 -12.39 4.65
N ALA A 130 -7.67 -13.11 5.02
CA ALA A 130 -8.54 -13.81 4.08
C ALA A 130 -9.29 -12.83 3.15
N SER A 131 -9.74 -11.69 3.67
CA SER A 131 -10.39 -10.65 2.85
C SER A 131 -9.42 -10.06 1.83
N ALA A 132 -8.17 -9.79 2.23
CA ALA A 132 -7.14 -9.31 1.33
C ALA A 132 -6.77 -10.33 0.24
N ALA A 133 -6.71 -11.62 0.59
CA ALA A 133 -6.49 -12.71 -0.37
C ALA A 133 -7.62 -12.78 -1.41
N ARG A 134 -8.89 -12.72 -0.98
CA ARG A 134 -10.05 -12.69 -1.91
C ARG A 134 -10.03 -11.50 -2.86
N LYS A 135 -9.59 -10.32 -2.41
CA LYS A 135 -9.42 -9.15 -3.29
C LYS A 135 -8.40 -9.40 -4.41
N GLN A 136 -7.47 -10.34 -4.21
CA GLN A 136 -6.48 -10.76 -5.21
C GLN A 136 -6.87 -12.06 -5.93
N GLY A 137 -8.14 -12.50 -5.80
CA GLY A 137 -8.66 -13.69 -6.48
C GLY A 137 -8.28 -15.01 -5.82
N ILE A 138 -7.87 -14.99 -4.55
CA ILE A 138 -7.50 -16.19 -3.79
C ILE A 138 -8.60 -16.49 -2.76
N ASP A 139 -9.40 -17.51 -3.01
CA ASP A 139 -10.54 -17.86 -2.15
C ASP A 139 -10.12 -18.65 -0.91
N ASP A 140 -9.05 -19.43 -0.99
CA ASP A 140 -8.60 -20.31 0.10
C ASP A 140 -7.14 -20.01 0.48
N LEU A 141 -6.93 -19.59 1.73
CA LEU A 141 -5.58 -19.34 2.26
C LEU A 141 -4.69 -20.58 2.31
N ARG A 142 -5.26 -21.81 2.22
CA ARG A 142 -4.49 -23.05 2.18
C ARG A 142 -3.72 -23.24 0.87
N THR A 143 -4.16 -22.56 -0.19
CA THR A 143 -3.47 -22.55 -1.49
C THR A 143 -2.29 -21.57 -1.52
N VAL A 144 -2.20 -20.70 -0.51
CA VAL A 144 -1.11 -19.73 -0.39
C VAL A 144 0.14 -20.40 0.15
N ASP A 145 1.24 -20.25 -0.56
CA ASP A 145 2.56 -20.69 -0.10
C ASP A 145 3.19 -19.65 0.83
N CYS A 146 3.20 -18.40 0.39
CA CYS A 146 3.76 -17.28 1.14
C CYS A 146 2.83 -16.08 1.10
N ALA A 147 2.57 -15.47 2.26
CA ALA A 147 1.95 -14.17 2.35
C ALA A 147 2.86 -13.21 3.10
N ARG A 148 3.04 -12.01 2.56
CA ARG A 148 3.92 -10.98 3.11
C ARG A 148 3.16 -9.69 3.31
N LEU A 149 3.45 -9.04 4.43
CA LEU A 149 3.12 -7.65 4.65
C LEU A 149 4.31 -6.80 4.18
N GLU A 150 4.13 -6.10 3.09
CA GLU A 150 5.14 -5.23 2.52
C GLU A 150 5.37 -4.00 3.42
N VAL A 151 6.47 -3.31 3.17
CA VAL A 151 6.84 -2.09 3.89
C VAL A 151 5.75 -1.01 3.83
N GLY A 152 5.07 -0.89 2.69
CA GLY A 152 3.96 0.05 2.48
C GLY A 152 2.61 -0.40 3.05
N GLY A 153 2.55 -1.49 3.85
CA GLY A 153 1.30 -2.00 4.44
C GLY A 153 0.45 -2.86 3.50
N THR A 154 0.87 -3.06 2.26
CA THR A 154 0.18 -3.91 1.28
C THR A 154 0.45 -5.38 1.57
N LEU A 155 -0.59 -6.21 1.47
CA LEU A 155 -0.47 -7.66 1.58
C LEU A 155 -0.24 -8.25 0.19
N THR A 156 0.84 -9.03 0.02
CA THR A 156 1.16 -9.78 -1.19
C THR A 156 1.06 -11.28 -0.92
N PHE A 157 0.56 -12.03 -1.89
CA PHE A 157 0.34 -13.47 -1.77
C PHE A 157 1.02 -14.19 -2.93
N ALA A 158 1.76 -15.25 -2.61
CA ALA A 158 2.27 -16.21 -3.57
C ALA A 158 1.50 -17.53 -3.38
N ILE A 159 0.90 -18.02 -4.45
CA ILE A 159 0.16 -19.28 -4.45
C ILE A 159 1.17 -20.44 -4.52
N LYS A 160 0.85 -21.56 -3.88
CA LYS A 160 1.58 -22.80 -4.08
C LYS A 160 1.52 -23.19 -5.56
N HIS A 161 2.61 -23.05 -6.24
CA HIS A 161 2.74 -23.71 -7.53
C HIS A 161 2.89 -25.20 -7.28
N PRO A 162 2.13 -26.07 -7.96
CA PRO A 162 2.48 -27.48 -7.97
C PRO A 162 3.92 -27.58 -8.42
N THR A 163 4.73 -28.21 -7.61
CA THR A 163 6.17 -28.31 -7.71
C THR A 163 6.62 -28.61 -9.14
N GLY A 164 7.33 -27.66 -9.73
CA GLY A 164 8.07 -27.79 -10.96
C GLY A 164 7.42 -27.16 -12.18
N GLU A 165 8.21 -26.43 -12.95
CA GLU A 165 7.89 -26.07 -14.34
C GLU A 165 7.47 -27.30 -15.17
N GLU A 166 7.95 -28.49 -14.81
CA GLU A 166 7.55 -29.79 -15.35
C GLU A 166 6.03 -30.07 -15.19
N GLY A 167 5.42 -29.80 -14.05
CA GLY A 167 3.99 -30.06 -13.82
C GLY A 167 3.06 -29.18 -14.67
N TRP A 168 3.47 -27.96 -15.01
CA TRP A 168 2.70 -27.09 -15.91
C TRP A 168 2.84 -27.53 -17.36
N HIS A 169 4.07 -27.87 -17.77
CA HIS A 169 4.34 -28.41 -19.10
C HIS A 169 3.57 -29.71 -19.32
N ASP A 170 3.60 -30.64 -18.37
CA ASP A 170 2.88 -31.90 -18.44
C ASP A 170 1.36 -31.71 -18.51
N GLN A 171 0.79 -30.78 -17.72
CA GLN A 171 -0.65 -30.51 -17.79
C GLN A 171 -1.06 -29.85 -19.11
N ILE A 172 -0.24 -28.93 -19.65
CA ILE A 172 -0.51 -28.32 -20.96
C ILE A 172 -0.37 -29.35 -22.05
N THR A 173 0.70 -30.15 -22.03
CA THR A 173 0.92 -31.24 -23.01
C THR A 173 -0.22 -32.24 -23.00
N GLN A 174 -0.64 -32.73 -21.84
CA GLN A 174 -1.79 -33.64 -21.72
C GLN A 174 -3.11 -33.02 -22.20
N ARG A 175 -3.32 -31.71 -22.00
CA ARG A 175 -4.51 -31.02 -22.56
C ARG A 175 -4.44 -30.88 -24.07
N MET A 176 -3.27 -30.61 -24.62
CA MET A 176 -3.05 -30.53 -26.06
C MET A 176 -3.28 -31.89 -26.73
N ASP A 177 -2.66 -32.95 -26.21
CA ASP A 177 -2.87 -34.33 -26.72
C ASP A 177 -4.34 -34.74 -26.69
N ARG A 178 -5.10 -34.36 -25.65
CA ARG A 178 -6.52 -34.64 -25.52
C ARG A 178 -7.37 -33.84 -26.53
N LEU A 179 -6.95 -32.61 -26.85
CA LEU A 179 -7.61 -31.80 -27.88
C LEU A 179 -7.31 -32.32 -29.29
N GLU A 180 -6.05 -32.68 -29.56
CA GLU A 180 -5.67 -33.33 -30.83
C GLU A 180 -6.45 -34.61 -31.09
N GLY A 181 -6.55 -35.49 -30.10
CA GLY A 181 -7.33 -36.71 -30.23
C GLY A 181 -8.85 -36.50 -30.36
N LYS A 182 -9.38 -35.35 -29.91
CA LYS A 182 -10.79 -34.98 -30.19
C LYS A 182 -10.93 -34.44 -31.62
N ILE A 183 -10.00 -33.66 -32.09
CA ILE A 183 -10.02 -33.11 -33.47
C ILE A 183 -9.91 -34.25 -34.48
N GLU A 184 -9.01 -35.20 -34.28
CA GLU A 184 -8.87 -36.37 -35.14
C GLU A 184 -10.18 -37.17 -35.24
N ARG A 185 -10.81 -37.45 -34.12
CA ARG A 185 -12.11 -38.15 -34.09
C ARG A 185 -13.20 -37.42 -34.89
N VAL A 186 -13.29 -36.10 -34.70
CA VAL A 186 -14.27 -35.29 -35.46
C VAL A 186 -13.93 -35.27 -36.95
N LEU A 187 -12.67 -35.25 -37.33
CA LEU A 187 -12.26 -35.31 -38.72
C LEU A 187 -12.57 -36.68 -39.34
N GLU A 188 -12.38 -37.79 -38.62
CA GLU A 188 -12.75 -39.13 -39.06
C GLU A 188 -14.28 -39.27 -39.26
N GLU A 189 -15.06 -38.77 -38.30
CA GLU A 189 -16.52 -38.75 -38.44
C GLU A 189 -17.01 -37.93 -39.65
N LEU A 190 -16.38 -36.80 -39.92
CA LEU A 190 -16.70 -35.97 -41.07
C LEU A 190 -16.31 -36.65 -42.42
N ARG A 191 -15.17 -37.33 -42.45
CA ARG A 191 -14.74 -38.12 -43.63
C ARG A 191 -15.67 -39.27 -43.87
N ALA A 192 -16.06 -40.04 -42.84
CA ALA A 192 -16.98 -41.13 -42.96
C ALA A 192 -18.38 -40.70 -43.46
N ARG A 193 -18.85 -39.52 -43.05
CA ARG A 193 -20.10 -38.93 -43.54
C ARG A 193 -20.03 -38.47 -44.99
N ARG A 194 -18.84 -38.02 -45.43
CA ARG A 194 -18.63 -37.57 -46.81
C ARG A 194 -18.53 -38.74 -47.78
N ASP A 195 -17.93 -39.86 -47.35
CA ASP A 195 -17.70 -41.03 -48.22
C ASP A 195 -18.89 -41.99 -48.21
N GLY A 196 -19.91 -41.76 -47.34
CA GLY A 196 -21.18 -42.54 -47.30
C GLY A 196 -22.38 -41.84 -47.92
N ALA A 197 -22.20 -40.65 -48.54
CA ALA A 197 -23.20 -39.91 -49.32
C ALA A 197 -22.86 -39.92 -50.81
#